data_fe1e472a378b5530b0642312d821976e
#
_entry.id   fe1e472a378b5530b0642312d821976e
#
_cell.length_a   1.000
_cell.length_b   1.000
_cell.length_c   1.000
_cell.angle_alpha   90.00
_cell.angle_beta   90.00
_cell.angle_gamma   90.00
#
_symmetry.space_group_name_H-M   'P 1'
#
loop_
_entity.id
_entity.type
_entity.pdbx_description
1 polymer ?
#
loop_
_entity_poly.entity_id
_entity_poly.type
_entity_poly.pdbx_seq_one_letter_code
_entity_poly.pdbx_strand_id
1 'polypeptide(L)'
;LVQIAHNVKIGDFAVIAAQVGIAGSTKIGNYVKIGGQAGISGHLEIGDNVTIAGKSGVTKNVSNNQIIAGFPAKDIRLWKKEIIKNSLRK
;
A
#
# COMPACT_ATOMS: atom_id res chain seq x y z
N LEU A 1 2.09 13.67 9.60
CA LEU A 1 2.14 14.41 8.35
C LEU A 1 1.96 13.47 7.16
N VAL A 2 0.98 13.74 6.32
CA VAL A 2 0.72 13.00 5.08
C VAL A 2 1.12 13.88 3.91
N GLN A 3 1.81 13.32 2.94
CA GLN A 3 2.18 14.03 1.72
C GLN A 3 1.46 13.40 0.52
N ILE A 4 0.65 14.21 -0.14
CA ILE A 4 -0.13 13.78 -1.30
C ILE A 4 0.25 14.69 -2.48
N ALA A 5 0.82 14.10 -3.51
CA ALA A 5 1.30 14.83 -4.68
C ALA A 5 0.17 15.24 -5.62
N HIS A 6 0.52 15.86 -6.75
CA HIS A 6 -0.46 16.35 -7.72
C HIS A 6 -1.28 15.23 -8.35
N ASN A 7 -2.54 15.53 -8.63
CA ASN A 7 -3.46 14.63 -9.36
C ASN A 7 -3.71 13.29 -8.68
N VAL A 8 -3.50 13.20 -7.38
CA VAL A 8 -3.91 12.02 -6.61
C VAL A 8 -5.41 12.09 -6.39
N LYS A 9 -6.10 10.98 -6.67
CA LYS A 9 -7.53 10.83 -6.42
C LYS A 9 -7.72 9.81 -5.31
N ILE A 10 -8.49 10.19 -4.30
CA ILE A 10 -8.75 9.31 -3.15
C ILE A 10 -10.26 9.12 -3.06
N GLY A 11 -10.67 7.86 -3.03
CA GLY A 11 -12.07 7.50 -2.90
C GLY A 11 -12.64 7.78 -1.51
N ASP A 12 -13.87 7.31 -1.28
CA ASP A 12 -14.59 7.55 -0.04
C ASP A 12 -14.08 6.67 1.10
N PHE A 13 -14.15 7.21 2.32
CA PHE A 13 -13.83 6.46 3.55
C PHE A 13 -12.42 5.88 3.57
N ALA A 14 -11.46 6.57 2.98
CA ALA A 14 -10.06 6.19 3.10
C ALA A 14 -9.51 6.57 4.48
N VAL A 15 -8.72 5.69 5.06
CA VAL A 15 -8.00 5.94 6.32
C VAL A 15 -6.51 5.97 6.01
N ILE A 16 -5.89 7.13 6.19
CA ILE A 16 -4.47 7.32 5.87
C ILE A 16 -3.76 7.73 7.15
N ALA A 17 -2.87 6.88 7.62
CA ALA A 17 -2.12 7.15 8.84
C ALA A 17 -0.99 8.16 8.62
N ALA A 18 -0.30 8.53 9.69
CA ALA A 18 0.72 9.56 9.63
C ALA A 18 1.92 9.18 8.76
N GLN A 19 2.53 10.17 8.12
CA GLN A 19 3.76 10.04 7.35
C GLN A 19 3.64 9.15 6.11
N VAL A 20 2.42 8.97 5.60
CA VAL A 20 2.20 8.30 4.31
C VAL A 20 2.58 9.26 3.18
N GLY A 21 3.26 8.75 2.16
CA GLY A 21 3.54 9.50 0.94
C GLY A 21 2.84 8.85 -0.26
N ILE A 22 2.10 9.65 -1.02
CA ILE A 22 1.44 9.19 -2.24
C ILE A 22 1.95 10.05 -3.40
N ALA A 23 2.66 9.40 -4.33
CA ALA A 23 3.22 10.10 -5.48
C ALA A 23 2.15 10.43 -6.53
N GLY A 24 2.50 11.30 -7.47
CA GLY A 24 1.54 11.94 -8.37
C GLY A 24 0.75 11.00 -9.25
N SER A 25 -0.46 11.41 -9.58
CA SER A 25 -1.38 10.72 -10.51
C SER A 25 -1.78 9.31 -10.09
N THR A 26 -1.68 8.99 -8.80
CA THR A 26 -2.14 7.72 -8.25
C THR A 26 -3.62 7.81 -7.89
N LYS A 27 -4.36 6.74 -8.14
CA LYS A 27 -5.78 6.63 -7.77
C LYS A 27 -5.93 5.64 -6.63
N ILE A 28 -6.58 6.09 -5.56
CA ILE A 28 -6.88 5.27 -4.40
C ILE A 28 -8.38 5.00 -4.39
N GLY A 29 -8.78 3.74 -4.30
CA GLY A 29 -10.19 3.35 -4.30
C GLY A 29 -10.89 3.68 -2.98
N ASN A 30 -12.09 3.12 -2.81
CA ASN A 30 -12.91 3.33 -1.62
C ASN A 30 -12.51 2.37 -0.50
N TYR A 31 -12.68 2.79 0.75
CA TYR A 31 -12.42 1.96 1.93
C TYR A 31 -10.99 1.43 2.01
N VAL A 32 -10.03 2.20 1.53
CA VAL A 32 -8.61 1.84 1.59
C VAL A 32 -8.04 2.26 2.93
N LYS A 33 -7.25 1.40 3.54
CA LYS A 33 -6.52 1.69 4.78
C LYS A 33 -5.04 1.67 4.51
N ILE A 34 -4.36 2.77 4.81
CA ILE A 34 -2.92 2.90 4.58
C ILE A 34 -2.22 3.10 5.91
N GLY A 35 -1.39 2.14 6.29
CA GLY A 35 -0.63 2.19 7.53
C GLY A 35 0.45 3.27 7.52
N GLY A 36 0.90 3.66 8.71
CA GLY A 36 1.86 4.76 8.86
C GLY A 36 3.17 4.52 8.11
N GLN A 37 3.74 5.59 7.57
CA GLN A 37 5.02 5.59 6.86
C GLN A 37 5.05 4.75 5.58
N ALA A 38 3.88 4.36 5.06
CA ALA A 38 3.83 3.68 3.77
C ALA A 38 4.08 4.66 2.63
N GLY A 39 4.67 4.18 1.55
CA GLY A 39 4.91 4.95 0.33
C GLY A 39 4.22 4.32 -0.86
N ILE A 40 3.60 5.12 -1.70
CA ILE A 40 2.92 4.65 -2.91
C ILE A 40 3.51 5.38 -4.11
N SER A 41 4.03 4.62 -5.06
CA SER A 41 4.62 5.17 -6.30
C SER A 41 3.58 5.85 -7.17
N GLY A 42 4.03 6.69 -8.09
CA GLY A 42 3.14 7.44 -8.97
C GLY A 42 2.48 6.59 -10.05
N HIS A 43 1.37 7.11 -10.58
CA HIS A 43 0.62 6.50 -11.69
C HIS A 43 0.11 5.09 -11.40
N LEU A 44 -0.19 4.77 -10.15
CA LEU A 44 -0.75 3.49 -9.75
C LEU A 44 -2.25 3.57 -9.55
N GLU A 45 -2.91 2.43 -9.61
CA GLU A 45 -4.30 2.27 -9.23
C GLU A 45 -4.38 1.30 -8.06
N ILE A 46 -4.91 1.78 -6.94
CA ILE A 46 -5.17 0.97 -5.76
C ILE A 46 -6.68 0.73 -5.70
N GLY A 47 -7.07 -0.52 -5.72
CA GLY A 47 -8.48 -0.90 -5.76
C GLY A 47 -9.23 -0.59 -4.46
N ASP A 48 -10.49 -1.04 -4.40
CA ASP A 48 -11.34 -0.85 -3.22
C ASP A 48 -11.03 -1.87 -2.14
N ASN A 49 -11.29 -1.52 -0.89
CA ASN A 49 -11.08 -2.40 0.27
C ASN A 49 -9.65 -2.95 0.38
N VAL A 50 -8.66 -2.17 0.00
CA VAL A 50 -7.26 -2.55 0.10
C VAL A 50 -6.71 -2.08 1.44
N THR A 51 -5.93 -2.93 2.09
CA THR A 51 -5.19 -2.58 3.30
C THR A 51 -3.70 -2.61 3.00
N ILE A 52 -3.03 -1.50 3.24
CA ILE A 52 -1.58 -1.37 3.04
C ILE A 52 -0.93 -1.28 4.42
N ALA A 53 -0.11 -2.27 4.76
CA ALA A 53 0.56 -2.31 6.05
C ALA A 53 1.52 -1.13 6.22
N GLY A 54 1.79 -0.75 7.46
CA GLY A 54 2.73 0.32 7.76
C GLY A 54 4.12 0.06 7.19
N LYS A 55 4.81 1.11 6.78
CA LYS A 55 6.16 1.08 6.20
C LYS A 55 6.28 0.29 4.90
N SER A 56 5.16 -0.02 4.25
CA SER A 56 5.17 -0.72 2.96
C SER A 56 5.54 0.21 1.82
N GLY A 57 6.16 -0.34 0.79
CA GLY A 57 6.45 0.38 -0.46
C GLY A 57 5.67 -0.21 -1.61
N VAL A 58 4.64 0.49 -2.07
CA VAL A 58 3.76 0.03 -3.14
C VAL A 58 4.31 0.49 -4.48
N THR A 59 4.67 -0.45 -5.34
CA THR A 59 5.29 -0.17 -6.64
C THR A 59 4.49 -0.69 -7.83
N LYS A 60 3.36 -1.35 -7.59
CA LYS A 60 2.49 -1.93 -8.61
C LYS A 60 1.03 -1.67 -8.28
N ASN A 61 0.18 -1.74 -9.28
CA ASN A 61 -1.27 -1.67 -9.09
C ASN A 61 -1.74 -2.76 -8.13
N VAL A 62 -2.76 -2.45 -7.35
CA VAL A 62 -3.32 -3.38 -6.37
C VAL A 62 -4.80 -3.60 -6.69
N SER A 63 -5.18 -4.87 -6.85
CA SER A 63 -6.59 -5.21 -7.09
C SER A 63 -7.41 -5.11 -5.81
N ASN A 64 -8.74 -5.14 -5.96
CA ASN A 64 -9.66 -5.01 -4.84
C ASN A 64 -9.44 -6.09 -3.77
N ASN A 65 -9.75 -5.74 -2.54
CA ASN A 65 -9.82 -6.68 -1.41
C ASN A 65 -8.49 -7.34 -1.05
N GLN A 66 -7.36 -6.70 -1.35
CA GLN A 66 -6.05 -7.23 -0.99
C GLN A 66 -5.50 -6.59 0.28
N ILE A 67 -4.71 -7.36 1.01
CA ILE A 67 -3.88 -6.88 2.10
C ILE A 67 -2.43 -7.03 1.66
N ILE A 68 -1.70 -5.93 1.57
CA ILE A 68 -0.33 -5.94 1.07
C ILE A 68 0.65 -5.41 2.11
N ALA A 69 1.88 -5.91 2.06
CA ALA A 69 2.93 -5.56 3.01
C ALA A 69 4.31 -5.69 2.38
N GLY A 70 5.28 -5.00 2.95
CA GLY A 70 6.69 -5.11 2.58
C GLY A 70 7.16 -4.08 1.56
N PHE A 71 8.38 -4.23 1.12
CA PHE A 71 8.99 -3.42 0.06
C PHE A 71 9.82 -4.31 -0.87
N PRO A 72 9.46 -4.44 -2.16
CA PRO A 72 8.19 -3.99 -2.74
C PRO A 72 7.00 -4.70 -2.09
N ALA A 73 5.88 -4.00 -1.96
CA ALA A 73 4.71 -4.54 -1.28
C ALA A 73 4.13 -5.73 -2.03
N LYS A 74 3.75 -6.75 -1.28
CA LYS A 74 3.20 -8.01 -1.80
C LYS A 74 1.96 -8.39 -1.01
N ASP A 75 1.16 -9.29 -1.58
CA ASP A 75 0.08 -9.89 -0.82
C ASP A 75 0.63 -10.48 0.49
N ILE A 76 -0.08 -10.27 1.59
CA ILE A 76 0.41 -10.63 2.92
C ILE A 76 0.73 -12.13 3.06
N ARG A 77 0.02 -12.98 2.33
CA ARG A 77 0.29 -14.41 2.37
C ARG A 77 1.63 -14.75 1.74
N LEU A 78 1.99 -14.09 0.63
CA LEU A 78 3.29 -14.27 -0.01
C LEU A 78 4.42 -13.74 0.87
N TRP A 79 4.21 -12.58 1.48
CA TRP A 79 5.17 -11.97 2.38
C TRP A 79 5.49 -12.88 3.57
N LYS A 80 4.46 -13.47 4.19
CA LYS A 80 4.63 -14.41 5.31
C LYS A 80 5.40 -15.66 4.88
N LYS A 81 5.10 -16.19 3.70
CA LYS A 81 5.81 -17.35 3.16
C LYS A 81 7.30 -17.06 2.97
N GLU A 82 7.64 -15.90 2.46
CA GLU A 82 9.04 -15.51 2.28
C GLU A 82 9.77 -15.39 3.60
N ILE A 83 9.16 -14.83 4.62
CA ILE A 83 9.76 -14.74 5.95
C ILE A 83 10.04 -16.13 6.51
N ILE A 84 9.09 -17.03 6.44
CA ILE A 84 9.24 -18.41 6.93
C ILE A 84 10.35 -19.12 6.16
N LYS A 85 10.35 -19.00 4.85
CA LYS A 85 11.37 -19.61 4.00
C LYS A 85 12.77 -19.11 4.34
N ASN A 86 12.94 -17.81 4.53
CA ASN A 86 14.23 -17.24 4.91
C ASN A 86 14.68 -17.69 6.30
N SER A 87 13.76 -17.84 7.24
CA SER A 87 14.06 -18.36 8.57
C SER A 87 14.55 -19.80 8.52
N LEU A 88 13.97 -20.62 7.65
CA LEU A 88 14.35 -22.03 7.52
C LEU A 88 15.71 -22.24 6.84
N ARG A 89 16.21 -21.24 6.15
CA ARG A 89 17.51 -21.32 5.45
C ARG A 89 18.73 -21.03 6.33
N LYS A 90 18.51 -20.62 7.53
CA LYS A 90 19.61 -20.28 8.46
C LYS A 90 20.27 -21.51 9.07
#